data_695883c7f4b1eaeb91497bd25aeb46fd
#
_entry.id   695883c7f4b1eaeb91497bd25aeb46fd
#
_cell.length_a   1.000
_cell.length_b   1.000
_cell.length_c   1.000
_cell.angle_alpha   90.00
_cell.angle_beta   90.00
_cell.angle_gamma   90.00
#
_symmetry.space_group_name_H-M   'P 1'
#
loop_
_entity.id
_entity.type
_entity.pdbx_description
1 polymer ?
#
loop_
_entity_poly.entity_id
_entity_poly.type
_entity_poly.pdbx_seq_one_letter_code
_entity_poly.pdbx_strand_id
1 'polypeptide(L)'
;MEWFEKLYDESESVKVRFVGFTTEAVRYDFGIVYTNMFFGKPLVVCMQTGRSALLDSNDMRNLEYIKQVFHIKTMKEAEDLALFFEEAVPNIPVIEQYD
;
A
#
# COMPACT_ATOMS: atom_id res chain seq x y z
N MET A 1 -27.58 -22.48 8.94
CA MET A 1 -26.28 -22.64 8.31
C MET A 1 -26.06 -21.64 7.17
N GLU A 2 -24.90 -21.12 7.13
CA GLU A 2 -24.60 -20.15 6.11
C GLU A 2 -24.25 -20.82 4.81
N TRP A 3 -24.60 -20.15 3.75
CA TRP A 3 -24.22 -20.60 2.42
C TRP A 3 -23.47 -19.48 1.74
N PHE A 4 -22.41 -19.84 1.00
CA PHE A 4 -21.70 -18.86 0.22
C PHE A 4 -21.24 -19.48 -1.08
N GLU A 5 -20.96 -18.62 -2.03
CA GLU A 5 -20.48 -19.03 -3.33
C GLU A 5 -19.07 -18.52 -3.49
N LYS A 6 -18.14 -19.41 -3.79
CA LYS A 6 -16.76 -19.03 -3.98
C LYS A 6 -16.62 -18.33 -5.34
N LEU A 7 -16.09 -17.14 -5.34
CA LEU A 7 -15.88 -16.39 -6.57
C LEU A 7 -14.57 -16.72 -7.23
N TYR A 8 -13.54 -16.93 -6.46
CA TYR A 8 -12.24 -17.31 -7.00
C TYR A 8 -11.39 -17.82 -5.84
N ASP A 9 -10.28 -18.42 -6.24
CA ASP A 9 -9.32 -18.94 -5.28
C ASP A 9 -7.99 -18.98 -6.02
N GLU A 10 -7.21 -17.92 -5.90
CA GLU A 10 -6.00 -17.74 -6.69
C GLU A 10 -4.79 -17.70 -5.78
N SER A 11 -3.70 -18.26 -6.28
CA SER A 11 -2.42 -18.16 -5.60
C SER A 11 -1.46 -17.43 -6.52
N GLU A 12 -0.56 -16.68 -5.94
CA GLU A 12 0.33 -15.85 -6.72
C GLU A 12 1.66 -15.75 -6.01
N SER A 13 2.75 -15.87 -6.78
CA SER A 13 4.07 -15.57 -6.25
C SER A 13 4.35 -14.10 -6.52
N VAL A 14 4.65 -13.35 -5.49
CA VAL A 14 4.80 -11.91 -5.62
C VAL A 14 6.04 -11.45 -4.88
N LYS A 15 6.50 -10.27 -5.27
CA LYS A 15 7.54 -9.58 -4.53
C LYS A 15 6.89 -8.76 -3.43
N VAL A 16 7.48 -8.83 -2.25
CA VAL A 16 7.03 -8.04 -1.12
C VAL A 16 8.22 -7.23 -0.62
N ARG A 17 8.01 -5.96 -0.39
CA ARG A 17 9.02 -5.10 0.22
C ARG A 17 8.52 -4.66 1.57
N PHE A 18 9.40 -4.62 2.54
CA PHE A 18 9.09 -4.03 3.83
C PHE A 18 9.90 -2.76 3.96
N VAL A 19 9.22 -1.66 4.17
CA VAL A 19 9.86 -0.36 4.26
C VAL A 19 9.35 0.34 5.50
N GLY A 20 10.24 1.11 6.11
CA GLY A 20 9.85 1.82 7.30
C GLY A 20 10.44 3.21 7.30
N PHE A 21 9.77 4.12 7.99
CA PHE A 21 10.33 5.44 8.20
C PHE A 21 9.85 5.96 9.54
N THR A 22 10.56 6.96 10.02
CA THR A 22 10.23 7.54 11.29
C THR A 22 10.36 9.05 11.17
N THR A 23 9.50 9.73 11.89
CA THR A 23 9.64 11.15 12.12
C THR A 23 9.91 11.33 13.61
N GLU A 24 9.95 12.58 14.06
CA GLU A 24 10.13 12.80 15.48
C GLU A 24 8.97 12.25 16.30
N ALA A 25 7.81 12.18 15.71
CA ALA A 25 6.60 11.85 16.44
C ALA A 25 6.13 10.41 16.24
N VAL A 26 6.40 9.83 15.08
CA VAL A 26 5.79 8.55 14.75
C VAL A 26 6.75 7.66 13.97
N ARG A 27 6.46 6.39 14.02
CA ARG A 27 7.15 5.40 13.22
C ARG A 27 6.11 4.61 12.44
N TYR A 28 6.41 4.36 11.15
CA TYR A 28 5.56 3.55 10.31
C TYR A 28 6.38 2.48 9.62
N ASP A 29 5.83 1.28 9.59
CA ASP A 29 6.39 0.17 8.83
C ASP A 29 5.30 -0.32 7.90
N PHE A 30 5.66 -0.50 6.62
CA PHE A 30 4.71 -0.94 5.61
C PHE A 30 5.22 -2.17 4.90
N GLY A 31 4.28 -3.06 4.60
CA GLY A 31 4.54 -4.12 3.64
C GLY A 31 3.89 -3.73 2.34
N ILE A 32 4.63 -3.85 1.25
CA ILE A 32 4.13 -3.49 -0.07
C ILE A 32 4.15 -4.76 -0.91
N VAL A 33 2.98 -5.20 -1.33
CA VAL A 33 2.81 -6.43 -2.09
C VAL A 33 2.56 -6.06 -3.55
N TYR A 34 3.46 -6.49 -4.42
CA TYR A 34 3.35 -6.19 -5.84
C TYR A 34 2.60 -7.32 -6.51
N THR A 35 1.28 -7.19 -6.56
CA THR A 35 0.42 -8.21 -7.10
C THR A 35 -0.06 -7.82 -8.49
N ASN A 36 -0.34 -8.82 -9.32
CA ASN A 36 -0.95 -8.60 -10.61
C ASN A 36 -2.46 -8.62 -10.56
N MET A 37 -3.01 -8.98 -9.42
CA MET A 37 -4.45 -8.90 -9.23
C MET A 37 -4.85 -7.46 -8.98
N PHE A 38 -6.14 -7.21 -9.01
CA PHE A 38 -6.70 -5.89 -8.69
C PHE A 38 -6.07 -4.79 -9.53
N PHE A 39 -6.01 -5.06 -10.84
CA PHE A 39 -5.51 -4.10 -11.83
C PHE A 39 -4.03 -3.76 -11.65
N GLY A 40 -3.30 -4.63 -10.96
CA GLY A 40 -1.87 -4.41 -10.79
C GLY A 40 -1.50 -3.34 -9.80
N LYS A 41 -2.45 -2.84 -9.02
CA LYS A 41 -2.13 -1.88 -7.98
C LYS A 41 -1.44 -2.57 -6.83
N PRO A 42 -0.38 -1.98 -6.29
CA PRO A 42 0.25 -2.58 -5.12
C PRO A 42 -0.67 -2.52 -3.90
N LEU A 43 -0.57 -3.55 -3.09
CA LEU A 43 -1.28 -3.58 -1.82
C LEU A 43 -0.33 -3.10 -0.74
N VAL A 44 -0.70 -2.04 -0.06
CA VAL A 44 0.14 -1.41 0.96
C VAL A 44 -0.50 -1.64 2.31
N VAL A 45 0.25 -2.28 3.19
CA VAL A 45 -0.25 -2.66 4.52
C VAL A 45 0.55 -1.93 5.58
N CYS A 46 -0.15 -1.21 6.44
CA CYS A 46 0.47 -0.55 7.58
C CYS A 46 0.58 -1.55 8.72
N MET A 47 1.81 -1.82 9.16
CA MET A 47 2.02 -2.84 10.16
C MET A 47 1.51 -2.42 11.54
N GLN A 48 1.57 -1.13 11.84
CA GLN A 48 1.15 -0.66 13.17
C GLN A 48 -0.35 -0.77 13.38
N THR A 49 -1.13 -0.50 12.33
CA THR A 49 -2.58 -0.49 12.46
C THR A 49 -3.24 -1.69 11.82
N GLY A 50 -2.54 -2.39 10.95
CA GLY A 50 -3.13 -3.47 10.18
C GLY A 50 -3.99 -2.99 9.02
N ARG A 51 -4.06 -1.69 8.79
CA ARG A 51 -4.86 -1.17 7.70
C ARG A 51 -4.14 -1.33 6.38
N SER A 52 -4.90 -1.56 5.33
CA SER A 52 -4.30 -1.79 4.03
C SER A 52 -5.18 -1.17 2.95
N ALA A 53 -4.56 -0.93 1.82
CA ALA A 53 -5.27 -0.37 0.66
C ALA A 53 -4.47 -0.68 -0.59
N LEU A 54 -5.19 -0.74 -1.71
CA LEU A 54 -4.56 -0.81 -3.01
C LEU A 54 -4.29 0.63 -3.44
N LEU A 55 -3.03 0.94 -3.71
CA LEU A 55 -2.63 2.32 -3.99
C LEU A 55 -1.81 2.38 -5.26
N ASP A 56 -2.30 3.12 -6.24
CA ASP A 56 -1.45 3.44 -7.39
C ASP A 56 -0.74 4.77 -7.11
N SER A 57 0.04 5.25 -8.06
CA SER A 57 0.83 6.45 -7.82
C SER A 57 -0.05 7.69 -7.64
N ASN A 58 -1.19 7.73 -8.29
CA ASN A 58 -2.11 8.85 -8.08
C ASN A 58 -2.71 8.82 -6.68
N ASP A 59 -3.07 7.62 -6.23
CA ASP A 59 -3.61 7.47 -4.88
C ASP A 59 -2.59 7.94 -3.85
N MET A 60 -1.33 7.66 -4.09
CA MET A 60 -0.27 7.99 -3.13
C MET A 60 -0.03 9.48 -3.02
N ARG A 61 -0.49 10.25 -3.99
CA ARG A 61 -0.40 11.70 -3.93
C ARG A 61 -1.63 12.35 -3.34
N ASN A 62 -2.66 11.56 -3.10
CA ASN A 62 -3.92 12.07 -2.58
C ASN A 62 -3.86 12.06 -1.06
N LEU A 63 -3.54 13.21 -0.47
CA LEU A 63 -3.30 13.30 0.97
C LEU A 63 -4.54 12.97 1.79
N GLU A 64 -5.69 13.41 1.32
CA GLU A 64 -6.91 13.10 2.04
C GLU A 64 -7.17 11.62 2.07
N TYR A 65 -6.94 10.96 0.95
CA TYR A 65 -7.15 9.53 0.86
C TYR A 65 -6.17 8.77 1.75
N ILE A 66 -4.90 9.16 1.71
CA ILE A 66 -3.87 8.55 2.55
C ILE A 66 -4.24 8.71 4.03
N LYS A 67 -4.64 9.92 4.39
CA LYS A 67 -5.00 10.22 5.76
C LYS A 67 -6.15 9.34 6.22
N GLN A 68 -7.15 9.18 5.38
CA GLN A 68 -8.33 8.42 5.71
C GLN A 68 -8.02 6.93 5.80
N VAL A 69 -7.32 6.41 4.82
CA VAL A 69 -7.09 4.97 4.71
C VAL A 69 -6.27 4.44 5.86
N PHE A 70 -5.23 5.17 6.24
CA PHE A 70 -4.34 4.69 7.28
C PHE A 70 -4.59 5.34 8.63
N HIS A 71 -5.67 6.12 8.77
CA HIS A 71 -6.00 6.80 10.01
C HIS A 71 -4.87 7.70 10.48
N ILE A 72 -4.34 8.47 9.55
CA ILE A 72 -3.29 9.42 9.87
C ILE A 72 -3.94 10.63 10.54
N LYS A 73 -3.33 11.12 11.60
CA LYS A 73 -3.98 12.11 12.42
C LYS A 73 -3.90 13.51 11.86
N THR A 74 -2.81 13.87 11.22
CA THR A 74 -2.62 15.23 10.76
C THR A 74 -2.26 15.25 9.30
N MET A 75 -2.54 16.39 8.67
CA MET A 75 -2.17 16.56 7.27
C MET A 75 -0.67 16.55 7.08
N LYS A 76 0.07 17.08 8.07
CA LYS A 76 1.51 17.07 8.00
C LYS A 76 2.07 15.65 7.92
N GLU A 77 1.53 14.76 8.73
CA GLU A 77 1.96 13.37 8.70
C GLU A 77 1.59 12.73 7.37
N ALA A 78 0.43 13.08 6.83
CA ALA A 78 0.03 12.55 5.53
C ALA A 78 0.98 13.03 4.43
N GLU A 79 1.42 14.29 4.52
CA GLU A 79 2.40 14.80 3.56
C GLU A 79 3.72 14.05 3.64
N ASP A 80 4.18 13.82 4.85
CA ASP A 80 5.43 13.09 5.05
C ASP A 80 5.32 11.69 4.48
N LEU A 81 4.19 11.05 4.72
CA LEU A 81 3.95 9.70 4.24
C LEU A 81 3.88 9.65 2.72
N ALA A 82 3.24 10.64 2.12
CA ALA A 82 3.14 10.70 0.66
C ALA A 82 4.53 10.85 0.03
N LEU A 83 5.37 11.68 0.62
CA LEU A 83 6.73 11.82 0.13
C LEU A 83 7.51 10.52 0.26
N PHE A 84 7.31 9.84 1.36
CA PHE A 84 7.95 8.56 1.58
C PHE A 84 7.54 7.54 0.52
N PHE A 85 6.24 7.46 0.24
CA PHE A 85 5.75 6.54 -0.77
C PHE A 85 6.29 6.90 -2.14
N GLU A 86 6.42 8.18 -2.42
CA GLU A 86 6.93 8.62 -3.70
C GLU A 86 8.35 8.12 -3.93
N GLU A 87 9.13 8.07 -2.88
CA GLU A 87 10.49 7.55 -2.97
C GLU A 87 10.55 6.04 -2.95
N ALA A 88 9.70 5.43 -2.16
CA ALA A 88 9.82 4.00 -1.91
C ALA A 88 9.18 3.14 -2.97
N VAL A 89 8.13 3.64 -3.62
CA VAL A 89 7.30 2.80 -4.46
C VAL A 89 7.39 3.10 -5.95
N PRO A 90 8.02 4.17 -6.40
CA PRO A 90 7.85 4.64 -7.78
C PRO A 90 8.26 3.64 -8.84
N ASN A 91 9.20 2.82 -8.61
CA ASN A 91 9.68 1.94 -9.67
C ASN A 91 9.15 0.56 -9.50
N ILE A 92 7.86 0.49 -9.36
CA ILE A 92 7.21 -0.77 -9.24
C ILE A 92 7.49 -1.60 -10.45
N PRO A 93 7.59 -2.88 -10.25
CA PRO A 93 7.97 -3.81 -11.32
C PRO A 93 6.91 -4.02 -12.37
N VAL A 94 6.19 -2.99 -12.68
CA VAL A 94 5.31 -3.01 -13.83
C VAL A 94 6.05 -3.49 -15.06
N ILE A 95 7.27 -3.04 -15.19
CA ILE A 95 8.08 -3.38 -16.33
C ILE A 95 8.33 -4.86 -16.42
N GLU A 96 8.46 -5.48 -15.28
CA GLU A 96 8.79 -6.89 -15.24
C GLU A 96 7.65 -7.77 -15.68
N GLN A 97 6.48 -7.21 -15.74
CA GLN A 97 5.32 -8.00 -16.07
C GLN A 97 5.20 -8.31 -17.54
N TYR A 98 6.03 -7.72 -18.33
CA TYR A 98 5.92 -7.89 -19.75
C TYR A 98 6.85 -8.94 -20.31
N ASP A 99 7.51 -9.62 -19.46
CA ASP A 99 8.45 -10.66 -19.93
C ASP A 99 7.80 -11.95 -20.29
#